data_494afb0f247d4944a638c7afc6c722eb
#
_entry.id   494afb0f247d4944a638c7afc6c722eb
#
_cell.length_a   1.000
_cell.length_b   1.000
_cell.length_c   1.000
_cell.angle_alpha   90.00
_cell.angle_beta   90.00
_cell.angle_gamma   90.00
#
_symmetry.space_group_name_H-M   'P 1'
#
loop_
_entity.id
_entity.type
_entity.pdbx_description
1 polymer ?
#
loop_
_entity_poly.entity_id
_entity_poly.type
_entity_poly.pdbx_seq_one_letter_code
_entity_poly.pdbx_strand_id
1 'polypeptide(L)'
;GIDDAVIPEEKKQYLEEADRKLLQIEQAYEMGFLTDRERYDQILQLWTETTEKVTQAVFKNFEENYPFNPLYVMAQSGARGNPQQIRQLCGMRGLMQKPSGETFEVPVRSSFREGLTVLEYFISSHGARKGGADTALRTADSGYLTRKLVDVTHEIVVREADCGTTNYISVPLFQPDEVTRSLRLRKRADIEAGLYGRVLAREVEVLGVRLEEGRYLSMD
;
A
#
# COMPACT_ATOMS: atom_id res chain seq x y z
N GLY A 1 -12.38 -15.15 11.80
CA GLY A 1 -12.94 -14.42 12.95
C GLY A 1 -11.85 -13.64 13.69
N ILE A 2 -12.14 -13.15 14.91
CA ILE A 2 -11.15 -12.38 15.68
C ILE A 2 -9.96 -13.24 16.11
N ASP A 3 -10.14 -14.52 16.26
CA ASP A 3 -9.09 -15.47 16.63
C ASP A 3 -8.06 -15.70 15.52
N ASP A 4 -8.42 -15.38 14.28
CA ASP A 4 -7.50 -15.43 13.14
C ASP A 4 -6.45 -14.30 13.20
N ALA A 5 -6.69 -13.25 13.98
CA ALA A 5 -5.73 -12.18 14.20
C ALA A 5 -4.69 -12.59 15.25
N VAL A 6 -3.64 -13.28 14.83
CA VAL A 6 -2.58 -13.78 15.69
C VAL A 6 -1.52 -12.69 15.92
N ILE A 7 -1.16 -12.48 17.18
CA ILE A 7 -0.14 -11.50 17.59
C ILE A 7 1.19 -12.24 17.73
N PRO A 8 2.27 -11.79 17.06
CA PRO A 8 3.58 -12.43 17.20
C PRO A 8 4.17 -12.17 18.59
N GLU A 9 4.83 -13.17 19.17
CA GLU A 9 5.46 -13.07 20.49
C GLU A 9 6.63 -12.08 20.51
N GLU A 10 7.32 -11.96 19.40
CA GLU A 10 8.45 -11.04 19.20
C GLU A 10 8.07 -9.57 19.33
N LYS A 11 6.79 -9.23 19.16
CA LYS A 11 6.30 -7.85 19.31
C LYS A 11 6.73 -7.23 20.65
N LYS A 12 6.62 -7.98 21.74
CA LYS A 12 6.98 -7.48 23.07
C LYS A 12 8.46 -7.11 23.16
N GLN A 13 9.32 -7.95 22.59
CA GLN A 13 10.77 -7.69 22.58
C GLN A 13 11.12 -6.45 21.76
N TYR A 14 10.50 -6.24 20.60
CA TYR A 14 10.72 -5.05 19.77
C TYR A 14 10.25 -3.76 20.46
N LEU A 15 9.13 -3.82 21.19
CA LEU A 15 8.65 -2.67 21.95
C LEU A 15 9.59 -2.34 23.14
N GLU A 16 10.09 -3.34 23.87
CA GLU A 16 11.05 -3.14 24.95
C GLU A 16 12.41 -2.61 24.45
N GLU A 17 12.85 -3.05 23.27
CA GLU A 17 14.05 -2.49 22.61
C GLU A 17 13.83 -1.03 22.21
N ALA A 18 12.66 -0.72 21.65
CA ALA A 18 12.31 0.64 21.28
C ALA A 18 12.24 1.57 22.50
N ASP A 19 11.68 1.12 23.62
CA ASP A 19 11.65 1.90 24.87
C ASP A 19 13.03 2.19 25.40
N ARG A 20 13.96 1.24 25.33
CA ARG A 20 15.36 1.46 25.72
C ARG A 20 16.06 2.50 24.84
N LYS A 21 15.83 2.46 23.54
CA LYS A 21 16.38 3.46 22.60
C LYS A 21 15.75 4.84 22.80
N LEU A 22 14.45 4.88 23.07
CA LEU A 22 13.73 6.13 23.38
C LEU A 22 14.37 6.83 24.60
N LEU A 23 14.62 6.09 25.68
CA LEU A 23 15.30 6.63 26.87
C LEU A 23 16.69 7.19 26.54
N GLN A 24 17.45 6.55 25.64
CA GLN A 24 18.76 7.06 25.21
C GLN A 24 18.62 8.39 24.44
N ILE A 25 17.62 8.53 23.58
CA ILE A 25 17.36 9.76 22.83
C ILE A 25 16.96 10.88 23.80
N GLU A 26 16.09 10.60 24.76
CA GLU A 26 15.68 11.57 25.77
C GLU A 26 16.85 12.02 26.65
N GLN A 27 17.69 11.10 27.10
CA GLN A 27 18.91 11.43 27.84
C GLN A 27 19.87 12.30 27.02
N ALA A 28 20.09 12.00 25.75
CA ALA A 28 20.93 12.80 24.87
C ALA A 28 20.37 14.21 24.68
N TYR A 29 19.06 14.35 24.61
CA TYR A 29 18.37 15.64 24.55
C TYR A 29 18.53 16.44 25.87
N GLU A 30 18.32 15.81 27.04
CA GLU A 30 18.49 16.43 28.34
C GLU A 30 19.96 16.92 28.58
N MET A 31 20.94 16.18 28.05
CA MET A 31 22.33 16.55 28.06
C MET A 31 22.71 17.68 27.09
N GLY A 32 21.75 18.12 26.24
CA GLY A 32 21.98 19.19 25.28
C GLY A 32 22.70 18.75 23.99
N PHE A 33 22.80 17.43 23.71
CA PHE A 33 23.42 16.92 22.49
C PHE A 33 22.47 16.95 21.29
N LEU A 34 21.17 17.09 21.51
CA LEU A 34 20.14 17.11 20.46
C LEU A 34 19.31 18.39 20.57
N THR A 35 18.94 18.92 19.43
CA THR A 35 17.90 19.95 19.31
C THR A 35 16.51 19.34 19.39
N ASP A 36 15.48 20.16 19.67
CA ASP A 36 14.07 19.71 19.68
C ASP A 36 13.68 18.98 18.38
N ARG A 37 14.14 19.51 17.24
CA ARG A 37 13.82 18.94 15.93
C ARG A 37 14.52 17.61 15.70
N GLU A 38 15.80 17.51 16.05
CA GLU A 38 16.56 16.27 15.92
C GLU A 38 15.99 15.17 16.82
N ARG A 39 15.62 15.52 18.07
CA ARG A 39 14.93 14.61 18.98
C ARG A 39 13.62 14.08 18.36
N TYR A 40 12.79 14.98 17.85
CA TYR A 40 11.54 14.63 17.19
C TYR A 40 11.76 13.70 16.00
N ASP A 41 12.68 14.04 15.10
CA ASP A 41 12.99 13.25 13.91
C ASP A 41 13.52 11.86 14.29
N GLN A 42 14.39 11.75 15.30
CA GLN A 42 14.90 10.46 15.79
C GLN A 42 13.80 9.60 16.43
N ILE A 43 12.88 10.19 17.18
CA ILE A 43 11.75 9.47 17.76
C ILE A 43 10.83 8.92 16.66
N LEU A 44 10.51 9.72 15.63
CA LEU A 44 9.70 9.26 14.50
C LEU A 44 10.39 8.15 13.73
N GLN A 45 11.69 8.26 13.49
CA GLN A 45 12.45 7.20 12.82
C GLN A 45 12.44 5.91 13.63
N LEU A 46 12.72 5.99 14.94
CA LEU A 46 12.70 4.84 15.83
C LEU A 46 11.37 4.07 15.77
N TRP A 47 10.25 4.80 15.85
CA TRP A 47 8.94 4.17 15.83
C TRP A 47 8.54 3.66 14.44
N THR A 48 9.02 4.29 13.37
CA THR A 48 8.84 3.78 12.02
C THR A 48 9.56 2.45 11.83
N GLU A 49 10.85 2.38 12.19
CA GLU A 49 11.63 1.14 12.13
C GLU A 49 11.04 0.02 13.01
N THR A 50 10.59 0.37 14.21
CA THR A 50 9.93 -0.59 15.11
C THR A 50 8.63 -1.12 14.51
N THR A 51 7.84 -0.24 13.90
CA THR A 51 6.61 -0.63 13.22
C THR A 51 6.87 -1.57 12.04
N GLU A 52 7.93 -1.35 11.30
CA GLU A 52 8.33 -2.23 10.19
C GLU A 52 8.79 -3.60 10.69
N LYS A 53 9.61 -3.65 11.76
CA LYS A 53 10.03 -4.91 12.39
C LYS A 53 8.83 -5.73 12.88
N VAL A 54 7.87 -5.08 13.54
CA VAL A 54 6.64 -5.74 13.98
C VAL A 54 5.82 -6.23 12.78
N THR A 55 5.77 -5.47 11.68
CA THR A 55 5.08 -5.88 10.47
C THR A 55 5.72 -7.14 9.87
N GLN A 56 7.05 -7.17 9.75
CA GLN A 56 7.78 -8.33 9.26
C GLN A 56 7.56 -9.55 10.15
N ALA A 57 7.57 -9.37 11.47
CA ALA A 57 7.30 -10.46 12.42
C ALA A 57 5.87 -11.03 12.26
N VAL A 58 4.87 -10.17 12.04
CA VAL A 58 3.48 -10.62 11.78
C VAL A 58 3.42 -11.49 10.53
N PHE A 59 4.01 -11.05 9.41
CA PHE A 59 3.99 -11.81 8.17
C PHE A 59 4.81 -13.10 8.26
N LYS A 60 5.98 -13.05 8.89
CA LYS A 60 6.80 -14.23 9.14
C LYS A 60 6.06 -15.28 9.99
N ASN A 61 5.38 -14.83 11.04
CA ASN A 61 4.57 -15.71 11.88
C ASN A 61 3.42 -16.36 11.09
N PHE A 62 2.79 -15.64 10.18
CA PHE A 62 1.77 -16.23 9.30
C PHE A 62 2.38 -17.26 8.35
N GLU A 63 3.50 -16.96 7.70
CA GLU A 63 4.17 -17.86 6.78
C GLU A 63 4.61 -19.17 7.43
N GLU A 64 5.24 -19.09 8.60
CA GLU A 64 5.83 -20.24 9.27
C GLU A 64 4.80 -21.06 10.05
N ASN A 65 3.87 -20.39 10.76
CA ASN A 65 2.99 -21.08 11.73
C ASN A 65 1.53 -21.16 11.26
N TYR A 66 1.08 -20.25 10.41
CA TYR A 66 -0.34 -20.14 10.03
C TYR A 66 -0.54 -19.90 8.53
N PRO A 67 0.03 -20.71 7.61
CA PRO A 67 0.00 -20.47 6.16
C PRO A 67 -1.42 -20.46 5.57
N PHE A 68 -2.37 -21.13 6.21
CA PHE A 68 -3.78 -21.16 5.79
C PHE A 68 -4.67 -20.21 6.58
N ASN A 69 -4.10 -19.25 7.31
CA ASN A 69 -4.87 -18.26 8.03
C ASN A 69 -5.69 -17.41 7.03
N PRO A 70 -7.01 -17.24 7.23
CA PRO A 70 -7.86 -16.52 6.28
C PRO A 70 -7.41 -15.07 6.01
N LEU A 71 -6.89 -14.37 7.02
CA LEU A 71 -6.38 -13.00 6.85
C LEU A 71 -5.15 -12.98 5.95
N TYR A 72 -4.23 -13.92 6.17
CA TYR A 72 -3.02 -14.05 5.36
C TYR A 72 -3.34 -14.43 3.92
N VAL A 73 -4.19 -15.43 3.72
CA VAL A 73 -4.62 -15.89 2.38
C VAL A 73 -5.29 -14.77 1.59
N MET A 74 -6.22 -14.02 2.22
CA MET A 74 -6.89 -12.89 1.55
C MET A 74 -5.92 -11.79 1.12
N ALA A 75 -4.94 -11.47 1.97
CA ALA A 75 -3.95 -10.44 1.66
C ALA A 75 -2.93 -10.92 0.62
N GLN A 76 -2.45 -12.16 0.74
CA GLN A 76 -1.47 -12.75 -0.16
C GLN A 76 -2.03 -12.90 -1.59
N SER A 77 -3.30 -13.32 -1.70
CA SER A 77 -3.98 -13.43 -2.99
C SER A 77 -4.31 -12.08 -3.64
N GLY A 78 -4.23 -10.98 -2.88
CA GLY A 78 -4.64 -9.66 -3.33
C GLY A 78 -6.16 -9.47 -3.45
N ALA A 79 -6.96 -10.42 -2.97
CA ALA A 79 -8.42 -10.34 -3.03
C ALA A 79 -8.97 -9.23 -2.14
N ARG A 80 -8.45 -9.12 -0.91
CA ARG A 80 -8.84 -8.07 0.05
C ARG A 80 -7.77 -7.87 1.12
N GLY A 81 -7.63 -6.62 1.54
CA GLY A 81 -6.67 -6.26 2.58
C GLY A 81 -5.29 -5.92 2.01
N ASN A 82 -4.59 -5.09 2.73
CA ASN A 82 -3.19 -4.75 2.45
C ASN A 82 -2.32 -5.01 3.69
N PRO A 83 -1.00 -5.07 3.55
CA PRO A 83 -0.10 -5.33 4.67
C PRO A 83 -0.29 -4.39 5.86
N GLN A 84 -0.62 -3.11 5.61
CA GLN A 84 -0.85 -2.12 6.67
C GLN A 84 -2.11 -2.43 7.48
N GLN A 85 -3.18 -2.92 6.86
CA GLN A 85 -4.41 -3.30 7.55
C GLN A 85 -4.18 -4.52 8.44
N ILE A 86 -3.45 -5.52 7.97
CA ILE A 86 -3.08 -6.70 8.76
C ILE A 86 -2.17 -6.31 9.92
N ARG A 87 -1.20 -5.43 9.71
CA ARG A 87 -0.36 -4.89 10.78
C ARG A 87 -1.21 -4.26 11.88
N GLN A 88 -2.21 -3.45 11.54
CA GLN A 88 -3.07 -2.81 12.53
C GLN A 88 -3.94 -3.82 13.30
N LEU A 89 -4.31 -4.93 12.67
CA LEU A 89 -5.10 -6.00 13.32
C LEU A 89 -4.26 -6.85 14.27
N CYS A 90 -3.07 -7.27 13.84
CA CYS A 90 -2.27 -8.29 14.51
C CYS A 90 -0.97 -7.76 15.16
N GLY A 91 -0.46 -6.63 14.69
CA GLY A 91 0.79 -6.05 15.15
C GLY A 91 0.59 -4.82 16.02
N MET A 92 0.85 -3.64 15.46
CA MET A 92 0.62 -2.35 16.12
C MET A 92 0.06 -1.34 15.12
N ARG A 93 -0.69 -0.37 15.62
CA ARG A 93 -1.23 0.66 14.77
C ARG A 93 -0.16 1.65 14.30
N GLY A 94 0.79 2.01 15.18
CA GLY A 94 1.92 2.86 14.87
C GLY A 94 1.66 4.34 15.03
N LEU A 95 2.44 5.16 14.33
CA LEU A 95 2.36 6.62 14.41
C LEU A 95 1.06 7.16 13.81
N MET A 96 0.49 8.16 14.48
CA MET A 96 -0.75 8.85 14.08
C MET A 96 -0.46 10.31 13.77
N GLN A 97 -1.22 10.89 12.84
CA GLN A 97 -1.14 12.31 12.51
C GLN A 97 -2.15 13.13 13.32
N LYS A 98 -1.70 14.31 13.75
CA LYS A 98 -2.58 15.35 14.29
C LYS A 98 -3.46 15.94 13.17
N PRO A 99 -4.56 16.61 13.51
CA PRO A 99 -5.35 17.36 12.52
C PRO A 99 -4.54 18.43 11.79
N SER A 100 -3.50 18.98 12.43
CA SER A 100 -2.57 19.97 11.85
C SER A 100 -1.67 19.39 10.76
N GLY A 101 -1.57 18.05 10.63
CA GLY A 101 -0.66 17.36 9.71
C GLY A 101 0.66 16.89 10.35
N GLU A 102 1.00 17.37 11.54
CA GLU A 102 2.14 16.87 12.30
C GLU A 102 1.88 15.44 12.81
N THR A 103 2.93 14.67 13.02
CA THR A 103 2.83 13.33 13.60
C THR A 103 2.96 13.39 15.11
N PHE A 104 2.17 12.59 15.83
CA PHE A 104 2.35 12.42 17.27
C PHE A 104 3.67 11.66 17.53
N GLU A 105 4.44 12.13 18.52
CA GLU A 105 5.66 11.45 18.97
C GLU A 105 5.37 10.10 19.63
N VAL A 106 4.19 9.98 20.24
CA VAL A 106 3.75 8.76 20.91
C VAL A 106 2.97 7.89 19.91
N PRO A 107 3.46 6.68 19.59
CA PRO A 107 2.74 5.77 18.71
C PRO A 107 1.61 5.06 19.43
N VAL A 108 0.66 4.55 18.67
CA VAL A 108 -0.33 3.58 19.13
C VAL A 108 0.33 2.20 19.09
N ARG A 109 0.69 1.67 20.25
CA ARG A 109 1.41 0.38 20.39
C ARG A 109 0.49 -0.82 20.28
N SER A 110 -0.75 -0.66 20.68
CA SER A 110 -1.75 -1.71 20.64
C SER A 110 -2.21 -2.01 19.23
N SER A 111 -2.56 -3.28 19.01
CA SER A 111 -3.31 -3.73 17.84
C SER A 111 -4.81 -3.68 18.11
N PHE A 112 -5.63 -3.78 17.07
CA PHE A 112 -7.07 -3.91 17.27
C PHE A 112 -7.47 -5.21 17.97
N ARG A 113 -6.67 -6.27 17.83
CA ARG A 113 -6.89 -7.53 18.54
C ARG A 113 -6.71 -7.38 20.05
N GLU A 114 -5.72 -6.62 20.50
CA GLU A 114 -5.46 -6.35 21.92
C GLU A 114 -6.48 -5.39 22.52
N GLY A 115 -7.03 -4.52 21.68
CA GLY A 115 -7.82 -3.38 22.11
C GLY A 115 -6.96 -2.16 22.43
N LEU A 116 -7.51 -0.98 22.18
CA LEU A 116 -6.83 0.29 22.40
C LEU A 116 -7.10 0.80 23.82
N THR A 117 -6.10 1.40 24.43
CA THR A 117 -6.28 2.19 25.64
C THR A 117 -7.10 3.46 25.33
N VAL A 118 -7.65 4.10 26.35
CA VAL A 118 -8.46 5.33 26.17
C VAL A 118 -7.67 6.43 25.46
N LEU A 119 -6.39 6.60 25.82
CA LEU A 119 -5.52 7.59 25.19
C LEU A 119 -5.23 7.24 23.72
N GLU A 120 -4.89 5.99 23.44
CA GLU A 120 -4.65 5.51 22.08
C GLU A 120 -5.89 5.62 21.20
N TYR A 121 -7.07 5.34 21.76
CA TYR A 121 -8.34 5.55 21.07
C TYR A 121 -8.56 7.03 20.73
N PHE A 122 -8.33 7.93 21.69
CA PHE A 122 -8.46 9.36 21.46
C PHE A 122 -7.53 9.86 20.35
N ILE A 123 -6.25 9.52 20.40
CA ILE A 123 -5.27 9.84 19.35
C ILE A 123 -5.72 9.30 17.99
N SER A 124 -6.22 8.08 17.99
CA SER A 124 -6.70 7.40 16.78
C SER A 124 -7.93 8.04 16.16
N SER A 125 -8.79 8.66 16.98
CA SER A 125 -10.05 9.28 16.53
C SER A 125 -9.83 10.47 15.58
N HIS A 126 -8.72 11.19 15.73
CA HIS A 126 -8.37 12.29 14.82
C HIS A 126 -8.16 11.80 13.37
N GLY A 127 -7.38 10.72 13.22
CA GLY A 127 -7.15 10.11 11.91
C GLY A 127 -8.42 9.52 11.29
N ALA A 128 -9.26 8.89 12.09
CA ALA A 128 -10.53 8.33 11.62
C ALA A 128 -11.48 9.43 11.12
N ARG A 129 -11.61 10.53 11.87
CA ARG A 129 -12.44 11.67 11.47
C ARG A 129 -11.91 12.34 10.20
N LYS A 130 -10.59 12.58 10.12
CA LYS A 130 -9.95 13.12 8.92
C LYS A 130 -10.18 12.22 7.70
N GLY A 131 -9.97 10.92 7.85
CA GLY A 131 -10.20 9.96 6.78
C GLY A 131 -11.64 9.93 6.29
N GLY A 132 -12.62 10.03 7.20
CA GLY A 132 -14.04 10.13 6.85
C GLY A 132 -14.37 11.41 6.06
N ALA A 133 -13.85 12.55 6.49
CA ALA A 133 -14.03 13.82 5.78
C ALA A 133 -13.34 13.80 4.40
N ASP A 134 -12.09 13.32 4.33
CA ASP A 134 -11.33 13.22 3.08
C ASP A 134 -12.04 12.30 2.06
N THR A 135 -12.62 11.20 2.52
CA THR A 135 -13.39 10.29 1.66
C THR A 135 -14.62 10.99 1.09
N ALA A 136 -15.37 11.72 1.91
CA ALA A 136 -16.56 12.44 1.47
C ALA A 136 -16.22 13.51 0.42
N LEU A 137 -15.16 14.30 0.64
CA LEU A 137 -14.72 15.33 -0.30
C LEU A 137 -14.18 14.71 -1.61
N ARG A 138 -13.36 13.70 -1.51
CA ARG A 138 -12.78 13.00 -2.69
C ARG A 138 -13.85 12.36 -3.57
N THR A 139 -14.93 11.85 -2.99
CA THR A 139 -16.07 11.30 -3.71
C THR A 139 -16.73 12.35 -4.58
N ALA A 140 -16.92 13.57 -4.07
CA ALA A 140 -17.48 14.68 -4.81
C ALA A 140 -16.58 15.11 -5.98
N ASP A 141 -15.27 15.25 -5.74
CA ASP A 141 -14.29 15.61 -6.77
C ASP A 141 -14.21 14.55 -7.88
N SER A 142 -14.18 13.28 -7.51
CA SER A 142 -14.20 12.17 -8.46
C SER A 142 -15.47 12.15 -9.29
N GLY A 143 -16.63 12.38 -8.68
CA GLY A 143 -17.91 12.47 -9.39
C GLY A 143 -17.96 13.62 -10.38
N TYR A 144 -17.46 14.78 -10.00
CA TYR A 144 -17.38 15.96 -10.87
C TYR A 144 -16.41 15.74 -12.03
N LEU A 145 -15.23 15.16 -11.78
CA LEU A 145 -14.28 14.81 -12.84
C LEU A 145 -14.90 13.80 -13.83
N THR A 146 -15.53 12.76 -13.32
CA THR A 146 -16.21 11.75 -14.16
C THR A 146 -17.26 12.39 -15.05
N ARG A 147 -18.12 13.26 -14.50
CA ARG A 147 -19.12 13.97 -15.29
C ARG A 147 -18.48 14.79 -16.39
N LYS A 148 -17.44 15.56 -16.10
CA LYS A 148 -16.74 16.37 -17.13
C LYS A 148 -16.14 15.49 -18.23
N LEU A 149 -15.54 14.35 -17.87
CA LEU A 149 -14.98 13.42 -18.86
C LEU A 149 -16.08 12.83 -19.75
N VAL A 150 -17.20 12.43 -19.15
CA VAL A 150 -18.36 11.92 -19.90
C VAL A 150 -18.90 12.99 -20.85
N ASP A 151 -19.11 14.23 -20.36
CA ASP A 151 -19.64 15.33 -21.18
C ASP A 151 -18.74 15.63 -22.39
N VAL A 152 -17.43 15.48 -22.27
CA VAL A 152 -16.48 15.70 -23.38
C VAL A 152 -16.41 14.51 -24.34
N THR A 153 -16.58 13.29 -23.82
CA THR A 153 -16.30 12.08 -24.61
C THR A 153 -17.54 11.40 -25.18
N HIS A 154 -18.75 11.71 -24.70
CA HIS A 154 -19.97 11.01 -25.11
C HIS A 154 -20.35 11.21 -26.59
N GLU A 155 -19.85 12.28 -27.22
CA GLU A 155 -20.07 12.56 -28.66
C GLU A 155 -19.02 11.88 -29.55
N ILE A 156 -17.95 11.29 -28.95
CA ILE A 156 -16.89 10.64 -29.72
C ILE A 156 -17.38 9.26 -30.16
N VAL A 157 -17.54 9.10 -31.47
CA VAL A 157 -18.00 7.85 -32.09
C VAL A 157 -16.95 7.36 -33.08
N VAL A 158 -16.64 6.06 -33.01
CA VAL A 158 -15.78 5.42 -34.02
C VAL A 158 -16.56 5.31 -35.31
N ARG A 159 -16.07 5.97 -36.37
CA ARG A 159 -16.75 6.02 -37.69
C ARG A 159 -16.06 5.21 -38.78
N GLU A 160 -14.78 4.90 -38.57
CA GLU A 160 -13.91 4.21 -39.54
C GLU A 160 -13.38 2.92 -38.91
N ALA A 161 -13.34 1.87 -39.70
CA ALA A 161 -12.78 0.59 -39.26
C ALA A 161 -11.26 0.69 -39.08
N ASP A 162 -10.60 1.38 -40.00
CA ASP A 162 -9.17 1.68 -39.97
C ASP A 162 -8.95 3.12 -40.43
N CYS A 163 -8.36 3.92 -39.53
CA CYS A 163 -8.02 5.32 -39.83
C CYS A 163 -6.65 5.50 -40.51
N GLY A 164 -5.95 4.41 -40.84
CA GLY A 164 -4.64 4.44 -41.52
C GLY A 164 -3.53 5.09 -40.69
N THR A 165 -3.66 5.17 -39.35
CA THR A 165 -2.65 5.78 -38.49
C THR A 165 -1.41 4.90 -38.39
N THR A 166 -0.23 5.54 -38.47
CA THR A 166 1.06 4.92 -38.18
C THR A 166 1.49 5.08 -36.72
N ASN A 167 0.74 5.84 -35.93
CA ASN A 167 1.00 6.03 -34.50
C ASN A 167 0.58 4.79 -33.70
N TYR A 168 1.36 4.42 -32.72
CA TYR A 168 1.09 3.27 -31.87
C TYR A 168 1.35 3.57 -30.38
N ILE A 169 0.76 2.76 -29.51
CA ILE A 169 0.98 2.79 -28.08
C ILE A 169 1.84 1.58 -27.70
N SER A 170 2.92 1.81 -26.98
CA SER A 170 3.74 0.74 -26.43
C SER A 170 3.19 0.29 -25.07
N VAL A 171 2.87 -0.99 -24.96
CA VAL A 171 2.42 -1.61 -23.70
C VAL A 171 3.58 -2.44 -23.13
N PRO A 172 4.22 -2.01 -22.03
CA PRO A 172 5.32 -2.78 -21.45
C PRO A 172 4.77 -4.05 -20.79
N LEU A 173 5.35 -5.20 -21.10
CA LEU A 173 5.03 -6.49 -20.47
C LEU A 173 5.75 -6.67 -19.14
N PHE A 174 6.90 -6.02 -18.98
CA PHE A 174 7.73 -6.09 -17.79
C PHE A 174 7.78 -4.73 -17.09
N GLN A 175 7.91 -4.77 -15.78
CA GLN A 175 8.15 -3.59 -14.96
C GLN A 175 9.35 -3.85 -14.04
N PRO A 176 10.13 -2.83 -13.71
CA PRO A 176 11.20 -2.99 -12.73
C PRO A 176 10.60 -3.29 -11.35
N ASP A 177 11.14 -4.27 -10.67
CA ASP A 177 10.83 -4.55 -9.28
C ASP A 177 11.48 -3.47 -8.41
N GLU A 178 10.74 -2.88 -7.49
CA GLU A 178 11.20 -1.77 -6.66
C GLU A 178 12.33 -2.16 -5.70
N VAL A 179 12.40 -3.43 -5.31
CA VAL A 179 13.37 -3.93 -4.34
C VAL A 179 14.61 -4.51 -5.02
N THR A 180 14.40 -5.41 -5.98
CA THR A 180 15.50 -6.16 -6.62
C THR A 180 16.05 -5.49 -7.88
N ARG A 181 15.38 -4.45 -8.40
CA ARG A 181 15.64 -3.81 -9.70
C ARG A 181 15.66 -4.78 -10.89
N SER A 182 15.26 -6.03 -10.68
CA SER A 182 15.07 -7.00 -11.75
C SER A 182 13.79 -6.72 -12.52
N LEU A 183 13.73 -7.12 -13.79
CA LEU A 183 12.51 -7.00 -14.59
C LEU A 183 11.54 -8.11 -14.18
N ARG A 184 10.39 -7.72 -13.65
CA ARG A 184 9.28 -8.62 -13.29
C ARG A 184 8.18 -8.51 -14.34
N LEU A 185 7.60 -9.64 -14.73
CA LEU A 185 6.40 -9.66 -15.56
C LEU A 185 5.25 -8.95 -14.83
N ARG A 186 4.55 -8.06 -15.52
CA ARG A 186 3.35 -7.41 -14.97
C ARG A 186 2.25 -8.45 -14.71
N LYS A 187 1.30 -8.11 -13.86
CA LYS A 187 0.15 -8.98 -13.59
C LYS A 187 -0.60 -9.26 -14.88
N ARG A 188 -1.02 -10.51 -15.07
CA ARG A 188 -1.75 -10.94 -16.26
C ARG A 188 -2.95 -10.05 -16.57
N ALA A 189 -3.76 -9.72 -15.56
CA ALA A 189 -4.93 -8.84 -15.72
C ALA A 189 -4.57 -7.44 -16.26
N ASP A 190 -3.41 -6.86 -15.86
CA ASP A 190 -2.98 -5.55 -16.34
C ASP A 190 -2.49 -5.60 -17.79
N ILE A 191 -1.87 -6.73 -18.17
CA ILE A 191 -1.42 -6.99 -19.55
C ILE A 191 -2.64 -7.19 -20.45
N GLU A 192 -3.57 -8.04 -20.06
CA GLU A 192 -4.80 -8.30 -20.79
C GLU A 192 -5.63 -7.03 -21.00
N ALA A 193 -5.81 -6.22 -19.94
CA ALA A 193 -6.52 -4.94 -20.06
C ALA A 193 -5.85 -3.95 -21.01
N GLY A 194 -4.52 -4.01 -21.12
CA GLY A 194 -3.75 -3.16 -22.04
C GLY A 194 -3.73 -3.63 -23.50
N LEU A 195 -3.89 -4.92 -23.75
CA LEU A 195 -3.74 -5.53 -25.09
C LEU A 195 -5.07 -5.93 -25.72
N TYR A 196 -6.04 -6.33 -24.91
CA TYR A 196 -7.34 -6.82 -25.42
C TYR A 196 -8.02 -5.81 -26.34
N GLY A 197 -8.53 -6.29 -27.46
CA GLY A 197 -9.25 -5.48 -28.44
C GLY A 197 -8.38 -4.56 -29.28
N ARG A 198 -7.05 -4.69 -29.22
CA ARG A 198 -6.11 -3.90 -30.01
C ARG A 198 -5.55 -4.68 -31.18
N VAL A 199 -5.00 -3.94 -32.13
CA VAL A 199 -4.34 -4.48 -33.32
C VAL A 199 -2.83 -4.24 -33.22
N LEU A 200 -2.02 -5.23 -33.59
CA LEU A 200 -0.57 -5.11 -33.58
C LEU A 200 -0.08 -4.12 -34.65
N ALA A 201 0.67 -3.12 -34.20
CA ALA A 201 1.27 -2.11 -35.08
C ALA A 201 2.56 -2.58 -35.76
N ARG A 202 3.13 -3.69 -35.31
CA ARG A 202 4.35 -4.31 -35.87
C ARG A 202 4.34 -5.80 -35.58
N GLU A 203 5.07 -6.53 -36.38
CA GLU A 203 5.37 -7.92 -36.10
C GLU A 203 6.14 -8.07 -34.79
N VAL A 204 5.71 -9.01 -33.94
CA VAL A 204 6.33 -9.30 -32.65
C VAL A 204 6.50 -10.80 -32.48
N GLU A 205 7.66 -11.23 -32.02
CA GLU A 205 7.91 -12.61 -31.62
C GLU A 205 7.88 -12.74 -30.10
N VAL A 206 6.96 -13.57 -29.59
CA VAL A 206 6.79 -13.82 -28.14
C VAL A 206 6.87 -15.32 -27.91
N LEU A 207 7.81 -15.77 -27.08
CA LEU A 207 8.00 -17.19 -26.73
C LEU A 207 8.07 -18.14 -27.92
N GLY A 208 8.72 -17.71 -29.04
CA GLY A 208 8.83 -18.49 -30.25
C GLY A 208 7.60 -18.49 -31.15
N VAL A 209 6.54 -17.74 -30.77
CA VAL A 209 5.36 -17.52 -31.60
C VAL A 209 5.48 -16.17 -32.30
N ARG A 210 5.46 -16.19 -33.62
CA ARG A 210 5.48 -14.98 -34.45
C ARG A 210 4.06 -14.48 -34.67
N LEU A 211 3.83 -13.23 -34.28
CA LEU A 211 2.56 -12.54 -34.46
C LEU A 211 2.76 -11.46 -35.54
N GLU A 212 1.97 -11.54 -36.61
CA GLU A 212 2.08 -10.62 -37.73
C GLU A 212 1.51 -9.22 -37.39
N GLU A 213 2.02 -8.22 -38.11
CA GLU A 213 1.45 -6.87 -38.10
C GLU A 213 -0.02 -6.91 -38.54
N GLY A 214 -0.88 -6.09 -37.93
CA GLY A 214 -2.31 -6.05 -38.22
C GLY A 214 -3.13 -7.15 -37.56
N ARG A 215 -2.50 -8.05 -36.77
CA ARG A 215 -3.23 -9.08 -36.03
C ARG A 215 -4.06 -8.48 -34.89
N TYR A 216 -5.34 -8.84 -34.84
CA TYR A 216 -6.23 -8.50 -33.72
C TYR A 216 -5.94 -9.39 -32.52
N LEU A 217 -5.83 -8.79 -31.35
CA LEU A 217 -5.57 -9.49 -30.08
C LEU A 217 -6.87 -9.80 -29.37
N SER A 218 -7.29 -11.08 -29.42
CA SER A 218 -8.43 -11.65 -28.69
C SER A 218 -7.97 -12.28 -27.36
N MET A 219 -8.92 -12.74 -26.56
CA MET A 219 -8.62 -13.49 -25.34
C MET A 219 -8.33 -14.99 -25.59
N ASP A 220 -8.48 -15.47 -26.82
CA ASP A 220 -8.30 -16.88 -27.18
C ASP A 220 -6.85 -17.18 -27.54
#